data_f28f5bc8b83c819c9f52cfccd2110754
#
_entry.id   f28f5bc8b83c819c9f52cfccd2110754
#
_cell.length_a   1.000
_cell.length_b   1.000
_cell.length_c   1.000
_cell.angle_alpha   90.00
_cell.angle_beta   90.00
_cell.angle_gamma   90.00
#
_symmetry.space_group_name_H-M   'P 1'
#
loop_
_entity.id
_entity.type
_entity.pdbx_description
1 polymer ?
#
loop_
_entity_poly.entity_id
_entity_poly.type
_entity_poly.pdbx_seq_one_letter_code
_entity_poly.pdbx_strand_id
1 'polypeptide(L)'
;MDRPPPSCIDSAFGAHIRMAKLYFNYSTMNAGKSTLLLQASHNYKERGMQTYLLTAQMDTRAGQGKIASRIGIGEEADTFTTQDDLFQKIKTRLAEGPVACAFVDEAQFLTKDQVWALARVVDDLGLPVMCYGLRVDFMGELFPGSAALLALADEMREVRTICHCGKKATMVVRFDSTGKAVTAGDQVQIGGNETYLSLCRKHYRAAVADDNSPALPI
;
A
#
# COMPACT_ATOMS: atom_id res chain seq x y z
N MET A 1 33.38 54.58 -18.82
CA MET A 1 33.11 53.26 -19.41
C MET A 1 32.19 52.53 -18.45
N ASP A 2 30.91 52.79 -18.65
CA ASP A 2 29.85 52.22 -17.80
C ASP A 2 29.51 50.81 -18.26
N ARG A 3 29.53 49.86 -17.32
CA ARG A 3 29.00 48.52 -17.56
C ARG A 3 27.47 48.57 -17.54
N PRO A 4 26.78 47.93 -18.48
CA PRO A 4 25.34 47.85 -18.42
C PRO A 4 24.92 46.95 -17.25
N PRO A 5 23.74 47.19 -16.65
CA PRO A 5 23.22 46.37 -15.55
C PRO A 5 22.89 44.94 -16.03
N PRO A 6 22.98 43.92 -15.16
CA PRO A 6 22.67 42.55 -15.53
C PRO A 6 21.19 42.42 -15.91
N SER A 7 20.97 41.75 -17.02
CA SER A 7 19.63 41.49 -17.58
C SER A 7 18.80 40.58 -16.69
N CYS A 8 17.52 40.93 -16.54
CA CYS A 8 16.49 40.21 -15.76
C CYS A 8 16.10 38.83 -16.35
N ILE A 9 17.03 37.96 -16.67
CA ILE A 9 16.75 36.63 -17.22
C ILE A 9 17.02 35.48 -16.22
N ASP A 10 17.60 35.78 -15.05
CA ASP A 10 18.04 34.73 -14.11
C ASP A 10 17.06 34.39 -12.95
N SER A 11 15.80 34.81 -13.01
CA SER A 11 14.81 34.51 -11.93
C SER A 11 13.85 33.38 -12.22
N ALA A 12 13.99 32.61 -13.31
CA ALA A 12 13.04 31.56 -13.71
C ALA A 12 13.51 30.12 -13.47
N PHE A 13 14.71 29.87 -12.96
CA PHE A 13 15.26 28.50 -12.78
C PHE A 13 15.71 28.22 -11.34
N GLY A 14 14.91 28.55 -10.34
CA GLY A 14 15.34 28.43 -8.94
C GLY A 14 14.35 27.75 -7.97
N ALA A 15 13.14 27.38 -8.38
CA ALA A 15 12.32 26.51 -7.59
C ALA A 15 12.68 25.05 -7.96
N HIS A 16 13.44 24.35 -7.13
CA HIS A 16 13.43 22.89 -7.13
C HIS A 16 11.98 22.48 -6.87
N ILE A 17 11.20 22.29 -7.93
CA ILE A 17 9.92 21.61 -7.88
C ILE A 17 10.28 20.20 -7.41
N ARG A 18 10.17 19.96 -6.10
CA ARG A 18 10.17 18.59 -5.58
C ARG A 18 8.94 17.94 -6.22
N MET A 19 9.17 17.20 -7.30
CA MET A 19 8.10 16.45 -7.94
C MET A 19 7.53 15.50 -6.89
N ALA A 20 6.23 15.57 -6.67
CA ALA A 20 5.51 14.57 -5.90
C ALA A 20 5.76 13.19 -6.53
N LYS A 21 5.62 12.13 -5.76
CA LYS A 21 5.86 10.76 -6.25
C LYS A 21 4.75 9.83 -5.82
N LEU A 22 4.48 8.85 -6.66
CA LEU A 22 3.68 7.68 -6.33
C LEU A 22 4.59 6.59 -5.74
N TYR A 23 4.32 6.20 -4.49
CA TYR A 23 5.08 5.17 -3.79
C TYR A 23 4.27 3.90 -3.67
N PHE A 24 4.91 2.75 -3.87
CA PHE A 24 4.33 1.45 -3.55
C PHE A 24 5.15 0.71 -2.50
N ASN A 25 4.62 0.62 -1.29
CA ASN A 25 5.17 -0.13 -0.18
C ASN A 25 4.48 -1.50 -0.12
N TYR A 26 5.14 -2.52 -0.65
CA TYR A 26 4.54 -3.85 -0.78
C TYR A 26 5.17 -4.90 0.13
N SER A 27 4.41 -5.93 0.43
CA SER A 27 4.89 -7.07 1.20
C SER A 27 3.96 -8.28 1.06
N THR A 28 4.24 -9.32 1.87
CA THR A 28 3.29 -10.37 2.23
C THR A 28 2.39 -9.90 3.37
N MET A 29 1.49 -10.75 3.83
CA MET A 29 0.70 -10.49 5.04
C MET A 29 1.61 -10.41 6.28
N ASN A 30 1.12 -9.74 7.32
CA ASN A 30 1.77 -9.66 8.64
C ASN A 30 3.17 -9.03 8.65
N ALA A 31 3.51 -8.22 7.65
CA ALA A 31 4.81 -7.54 7.56
C ALA A 31 4.84 -6.14 8.22
N GLY A 32 3.72 -5.68 8.81
CA GLY A 32 3.67 -4.37 9.45
C GLY A 32 3.40 -3.19 8.51
N LYS A 33 2.82 -3.42 7.31
CA LYS A 33 2.48 -2.35 6.36
C LYS A 33 1.66 -1.22 6.96
N SER A 34 0.52 -1.55 7.59
CA SER A 34 -0.35 -0.54 8.23
C SER A 34 0.35 0.16 9.41
N THR A 35 1.27 -0.51 10.12
CA THR A 35 2.12 0.12 11.14
C THR A 35 3.01 1.20 10.53
N LEU A 36 3.68 0.90 9.42
CA LEU A 36 4.56 1.85 8.74
C LEU A 36 3.77 3.01 8.11
N LEU A 37 2.57 2.73 7.58
CA LEU A 37 1.66 3.76 7.09
C LEU A 37 1.29 4.73 8.21
N LEU A 38 0.81 4.22 9.33
CA LEU A 38 0.40 5.02 10.48
C LEU A 38 1.57 5.80 11.07
N GLN A 39 2.76 5.20 11.16
CA GLN A 39 3.98 5.88 11.59
C GLN A 39 4.36 7.02 10.63
N ALA A 40 4.28 6.79 9.31
CA ALA A 40 4.57 7.84 8.35
C ALA A 40 3.54 8.98 8.43
N SER A 41 2.23 8.67 8.53
CA SER A 41 1.18 9.68 8.75
C SER A 41 1.41 10.49 10.02
N HIS A 42 1.73 9.82 11.12
CA HIS A 42 2.04 10.47 12.41
C HIS A 42 3.20 11.45 12.29
N ASN A 43 4.28 11.08 11.60
CA ASN A 43 5.44 11.96 11.40
C ASN A 43 5.09 13.27 10.67
N TYR A 44 4.15 13.23 9.71
CA TYR A 44 3.62 14.46 9.09
C TYR A 44 2.86 15.30 10.09
N LYS A 45 1.98 14.68 10.88
CA LYS A 45 1.13 15.37 11.87
C LYS A 45 1.92 16.02 12.99
N GLU A 46 3.00 15.38 13.48
CA GLU A 46 3.93 15.99 14.44
C GLU A 46 4.60 17.28 13.93
N ARG A 47 4.64 17.45 12.60
CA ARG A 47 5.15 18.67 11.95
C ARG A 47 4.06 19.66 11.56
N GLY A 48 2.82 19.45 12.05
CA GLY A 48 1.66 20.30 11.74
C GLY A 48 1.11 20.11 10.32
N MET A 49 1.54 19.05 9.60
CA MET A 49 1.09 18.76 8.26
C MET A 49 -0.07 17.76 8.28
N GLN A 50 -1.16 18.06 7.57
CA GLN A 50 -2.30 17.15 7.47
C GLN A 50 -2.06 16.04 6.45
N THR A 51 -2.56 14.86 6.75
CA THR A 51 -2.54 13.70 5.85
C THR A 51 -3.95 13.26 5.51
N TYR A 52 -4.11 12.59 4.38
CA TYR A 52 -5.37 11.98 3.97
C TYR A 52 -5.22 10.47 3.90
N LEU A 53 -5.96 9.76 4.73
CA LEU A 53 -5.91 8.32 4.86
C LEU A 53 -7.08 7.68 4.15
N LEU A 54 -6.81 6.67 3.32
CA LEU A 54 -7.78 5.89 2.57
C LEU A 54 -7.54 4.40 2.83
N THR A 55 -8.62 3.63 2.97
CA THR A 55 -8.56 2.16 3.05
C THR A 55 -9.67 1.52 2.22
N ALA A 56 -9.48 0.28 1.78
CA ALA A 56 -10.52 -0.43 1.04
C ALA A 56 -11.75 -0.69 1.91
N GLN A 57 -12.94 -0.32 1.43
CA GLN A 57 -14.20 -0.51 2.17
C GLN A 57 -14.44 -1.99 2.54
N MET A 58 -13.98 -2.90 1.71
CA MET A 58 -14.11 -4.34 1.95
C MET A 58 -13.25 -4.84 3.13
N ASP A 59 -12.25 -4.09 3.57
CA ASP A 59 -11.47 -4.42 4.76
C ASP A 59 -12.19 -3.93 6.02
N THR A 60 -12.88 -4.84 6.68
CA THR A 60 -13.62 -4.57 7.92
C THR A 60 -12.93 -5.10 9.18
N ARG A 61 -11.69 -5.62 9.06
CA ARG A 61 -10.95 -6.26 10.17
C ARG A 61 -10.71 -5.34 11.37
N ALA A 62 -10.53 -4.05 11.13
CA ALA A 62 -10.33 -3.02 12.17
C ALA A 62 -11.59 -2.21 12.50
N GLY A 63 -12.72 -2.53 11.86
CA GLY A 63 -13.91 -1.71 11.77
C GLY A 63 -13.94 -0.92 10.45
N GLN A 64 -15.13 -0.55 9.99
CA GLN A 64 -15.29 0.20 8.76
C GLN A 64 -14.64 1.59 8.89
N GLY A 65 -13.88 1.99 7.88
CA GLY A 65 -13.25 3.31 7.86
C GLY A 65 -12.13 3.49 8.89
N LYS A 66 -11.42 2.40 9.23
CA LYS A 66 -10.32 2.44 10.18
C LYS A 66 -9.12 1.66 9.69
N ILE A 67 -7.96 2.28 9.72
CA ILE A 67 -6.67 1.59 9.56
C ILE A 67 -6.15 1.23 10.95
N ALA A 68 -5.90 -0.06 11.19
CA ALA A 68 -5.33 -0.51 12.45
C ALA A 68 -4.15 -1.45 12.25
N SER A 69 -3.18 -1.31 13.12
CA SER A 69 -2.01 -2.18 13.20
C SER A 69 -2.20 -3.22 14.32
N ARG A 70 -1.60 -4.39 14.14
CA ARG A 70 -1.60 -5.46 15.15
C ARG A 70 -0.88 -5.09 16.45
N ILE A 71 -0.07 -4.04 16.45
CA ILE A 71 0.59 -3.55 17.68
C ILE A 71 -0.26 -2.53 18.43
N GLY A 72 -1.56 -2.42 18.11
CA GLY A 72 -2.54 -1.64 18.87
C GLY A 72 -2.65 -0.16 18.49
N ILE A 73 -1.97 0.32 17.44
CA ILE A 73 -2.17 1.67 16.92
C ILE A 73 -3.20 1.65 15.79
N GLY A 74 -4.00 2.71 15.69
CA GLY A 74 -5.01 2.84 14.65
C GLY A 74 -5.46 4.28 14.47
N GLU A 75 -6.03 4.56 13.30
CA GLU A 75 -6.51 5.88 12.93
C GLU A 75 -7.72 5.76 12.00
N GLU A 76 -8.61 6.76 12.06
CA GLU A 76 -9.74 6.92 11.16
C GLU A 76 -9.27 7.19 9.73
N ALA A 77 -9.94 6.59 8.76
CA ALA A 77 -9.63 6.74 7.34
C ALA A 77 -10.92 6.76 6.52
N ASP A 78 -10.91 7.48 5.42
CA ASP A 78 -11.96 7.35 4.43
C ASP A 78 -11.86 6.00 3.70
N THR A 79 -12.99 5.51 3.23
CA THR A 79 -13.03 4.25 2.48
C THR A 79 -13.07 4.48 0.98
N PHE A 80 -12.59 3.51 0.22
CA PHE A 80 -12.80 3.45 -1.22
C PHE A 80 -13.36 2.10 -1.66
N THR A 81 -14.15 2.14 -2.71
CA THR A 81 -14.66 0.99 -3.45
C THR A 81 -14.08 0.98 -4.86
N THR A 82 -14.28 -0.08 -5.61
CA THR A 82 -13.85 -0.18 -7.02
C THR A 82 -14.58 0.79 -7.96
N GLN A 83 -15.65 1.44 -7.50
CA GLN A 83 -16.46 2.39 -8.27
C GLN A 83 -16.06 3.85 -8.03
N ASP A 84 -15.23 4.13 -7.03
CA ASP A 84 -14.87 5.49 -6.65
C ASP A 84 -13.85 6.09 -7.63
N ASP A 85 -14.09 7.34 -8.03
CA ASP A 85 -13.07 8.18 -8.67
C ASP A 85 -12.13 8.76 -7.61
N LEU A 86 -10.98 8.14 -7.44
CA LEU A 86 -10.00 8.56 -6.42
C LEU A 86 -9.37 9.92 -6.72
N PHE A 87 -9.28 10.33 -8.00
CA PHE A 87 -8.80 11.65 -8.34
C PHE A 87 -9.75 12.72 -7.82
N GLN A 88 -11.04 12.58 -8.10
CA GLN A 88 -12.05 13.52 -7.60
C GLN A 88 -12.20 13.50 -6.09
N LYS A 89 -12.13 12.33 -5.46
CA LYS A 89 -12.18 12.17 -4.00
C LYS A 89 -11.06 12.95 -3.31
N ILE A 90 -9.82 12.77 -3.77
CA ILE A 90 -8.66 13.47 -3.23
C ILE A 90 -8.72 14.97 -3.54
N LYS A 91 -9.13 15.35 -4.75
CA LYS A 91 -9.31 16.76 -5.15
C LYS A 91 -10.34 17.47 -4.28
N THR A 92 -11.46 16.82 -3.97
CA THR A 92 -12.48 17.35 -3.06
C THR A 92 -11.90 17.56 -1.67
N ARG A 93 -11.17 16.56 -1.15
CA ARG A 93 -10.50 16.67 0.17
C ARG A 93 -9.49 17.82 0.22
N LEU A 94 -8.75 18.06 -0.87
CA LEU A 94 -7.83 19.22 -0.97
C LEU A 94 -8.53 20.56 -0.95
N ALA A 95 -9.79 20.63 -1.43
CA ALA A 95 -10.58 21.87 -1.37
C ALA A 95 -11.06 22.21 0.05
N GLU A 96 -11.14 21.23 0.95
CA GLU A 96 -11.52 21.41 2.35
C GLU A 96 -10.35 21.92 3.22
N GLY A 97 -9.11 21.74 2.76
CA GLY A 97 -7.93 22.19 3.46
C GLY A 97 -6.65 21.51 2.98
N PRO A 98 -5.48 22.03 3.36
CA PRO A 98 -4.20 21.54 2.88
C PRO A 98 -3.95 20.10 3.33
N VAL A 99 -3.51 19.26 2.38
CA VAL A 99 -3.03 17.89 2.62
C VAL A 99 -1.61 17.78 2.10
N ALA A 100 -0.70 17.27 2.90
CA ALA A 100 0.71 17.14 2.55
C ALA A 100 1.05 15.78 1.90
N CYS A 101 0.25 14.74 2.18
CA CYS A 101 0.43 13.41 1.61
C CYS A 101 -0.89 12.61 1.71
N ALA A 102 -1.23 11.87 0.67
CA ALA A 102 -2.28 10.86 0.71
C ALA A 102 -1.68 9.47 0.96
N PHE A 103 -2.34 8.69 1.82
CA PHE A 103 -1.96 7.33 2.16
C PHE A 103 -3.09 6.38 1.79
N VAL A 104 -2.77 5.27 1.13
CA VAL A 104 -3.75 4.27 0.72
C VAL A 104 -3.34 2.92 1.30
N ASP A 105 -4.10 2.43 2.28
CA ASP A 105 -3.92 1.07 2.81
C ASP A 105 -4.73 0.06 1.99
N GLU A 106 -4.33 -1.21 2.05
CA GLU A 106 -4.91 -2.32 1.28
C GLU A 106 -4.98 -2.03 -0.23
N ALA A 107 -3.94 -1.35 -0.75
CA ALA A 107 -3.88 -0.84 -2.14
C ALA A 107 -3.91 -1.94 -3.21
N GLN A 108 -3.74 -3.23 -2.85
CA GLN A 108 -3.94 -4.35 -3.78
C GLN A 108 -5.38 -4.43 -4.31
N PHE A 109 -6.35 -3.86 -3.58
CA PHE A 109 -7.76 -3.84 -3.98
C PHE A 109 -8.14 -2.70 -4.92
N LEU A 110 -7.19 -1.83 -5.26
CA LEU A 110 -7.37 -0.81 -6.29
C LEU A 110 -7.60 -1.47 -7.67
N THR A 111 -8.40 -0.84 -8.50
CA THR A 111 -8.44 -1.14 -9.93
C THR A 111 -7.24 -0.49 -10.64
N LYS A 112 -6.96 -0.96 -11.86
CA LYS A 112 -5.93 -0.32 -12.71
C LYS A 112 -6.22 1.16 -12.95
N ASP A 113 -7.49 1.51 -13.19
CA ASP A 113 -7.90 2.89 -13.47
C ASP A 113 -7.76 3.78 -12.22
N GLN A 114 -8.01 3.23 -11.04
CA GLN A 114 -7.77 3.93 -9.78
C GLN A 114 -6.28 4.19 -9.53
N VAL A 115 -5.38 3.26 -9.91
CA VAL A 115 -3.94 3.51 -9.82
C VAL A 115 -3.52 4.62 -10.79
N TRP A 116 -4.07 4.67 -12.02
CA TRP A 116 -3.88 5.79 -12.93
C TRP A 116 -4.44 7.11 -12.35
N ALA A 117 -5.59 7.07 -11.69
CA ALA A 117 -6.13 8.25 -10.99
C ALA A 117 -5.18 8.76 -9.90
N LEU A 118 -4.55 7.85 -9.14
CA LEU A 118 -3.53 8.22 -8.14
C LEU A 118 -2.24 8.78 -8.78
N ALA A 119 -1.80 8.24 -9.91
CA ALA A 119 -0.69 8.81 -10.67
C ALA A 119 -1.00 10.25 -11.11
N ARG A 120 -2.22 10.51 -11.61
CA ARG A 120 -2.68 11.87 -11.93
C ARG A 120 -2.76 12.79 -10.71
N VAL A 121 -3.09 12.28 -9.53
CA VAL A 121 -3.03 13.08 -8.28
C VAL A 121 -1.60 13.58 -8.05
N VAL A 122 -0.61 12.72 -8.28
CA VAL A 122 0.81 13.08 -8.17
C VAL A 122 1.20 14.11 -9.23
N ASP A 123 0.86 13.85 -10.49
CA ASP A 123 1.29 14.66 -11.64
C ASP A 123 0.56 16.00 -11.72
N ASP A 124 -0.77 15.99 -11.59
CA ASP A 124 -1.63 17.15 -11.84
C ASP A 124 -1.84 18.02 -10.58
N LEU A 125 -1.87 17.39 -9.39
CA LEU A 125 -2.13 18.09 -8.12
C LEU A 125 -0.86 18.29 -7.28
N GLY A 126 0.26 17.69 -7.66
CA GLY A 126 1.52 17.80 -6.93
C GLY A 126 1.48 17.18 -5.52
N LEU A 127 0.55 16.26 -5.27
CA LEU A 127 0.38 15.61 -3.98
C LEU A 127 1.07 14.24 -3.96
N PRO A 128 2.04 13.99 -3.06
CA PRO A 128 2.61 12.65 -2.89
C PRO A 128 1.55 11.64 -2.46
N VAL A 129 1.59 10.43 -3.05
CA VAL A 129 0.69 9.32 -2.72
C VAL A 129 1.51 8.12 -2.30
N MET A 130 1.26 7.59 -1.09
CA MET A 130 1.91 6.41 -0.55
C MET A 130 0.92 5.24 -0.46
N CYS A 131 1.05 4.26 -1.34
CA CYS A 131 0.25 3.05 -1.37
C CYS A 131 0.92 1.94 -0.57
N TYR A 132 0.14 1.24 0.26
CA TYR A 132 0.56 0.08 1.04
C TYR A 132 -0.33 -1.11 0.70
N GLY A 133 0.26 -2.25 0.32
CA GLY A 133 -0.53 -3.38 -0.14
C GLY A 133 0.22 -4.70 -0.21
N LEU A 134 -0.52 -5.77 -0.46
CA LEU A 134 0.03 -7.09 -0.76
C LEU A 134 0.58 -7.09 -2.18
N ARG A 135 1.68 -7.80 -2.42
CA ARG A 135 2.20 -7.99 -3.77
C ARG A 135 1.41 -9.08 -4.52
N VAL A 136 1.33 -10.26 -3.92
CA VAL A 136 0.72 -11.45 -4.50
C VAL A 136 -0.29 -12.06 -3.51
N ASP A 137 -1.22 -12.82 -4.04
CA ASP A 137 -2.16 -13.63 -3.29
C ASP A 137 -1.55 -14.99 -2.84
N PHE A 138 -2.40 -15.86 -2.30
CA PHE A 138 -2.00 -17.20 -1.84
C PHE A 138 -1.67 -18.16 -2.98
N MET A 139 -2.09 -17.89 -4.21
CA MET A 139 -1.75 -18.66 -5.42
C MET A 139 -0.43 -18.18 -6.06
N GLY A 140 0.13 -17.06 -5.56
CA GLY A 140 1.33 -16.44 -6.12
C GLY A 140 1.04 -15.49 -7.28
N GLU A 141 -0.23 -15.19 -7.53
CA GLU A 141 -0.67 -14.28 -8.59
C GLU A 141 -0.72 -12.83 -8.09
N LEU A 142 -0.44 -11.90 -8.99
CA LEU A 142 -0.53 -10.47 -8.67
C LEU A 142 -2.01 -10.05 -8.50
N PHE A 143 -2.27 -9.22 -7.48
CA PHE A 143 -3.52 -8.48 -7.44
C PHE A 143 -3.56 -7.40 -8.53
N PRO A 144 -4.74 -7.06 -9.10
CA PRO A 144 -4.85 -6.04 -10.15
C PRO A 144 -4.23 -4.69 -9.77
N GLY A 145 -4.53 -4.20 -8.55
CA GLY A 145 -3.95 -2.95 -8.04
C GLY A 145 -2.43 -3.03 -7.87
N SER A 146 -1.94 -4.16 -7.38
CA SER A 146 -0.50 -4.38 -7.22
C SER A 146 0.24 -4.47 -8.55
N ALA A 147 -0.35 -5.12 -9.56
CA ALA A 147 0.21 -5.17 -10.91
C ALA A 147 0.33 -3.76 -11.51
N ALA A 148 -0.71 -2.94 -11.36
CA ALA A 148 -0.71 -1.56 -11.83
C ALA A 148 0.30 -0.69 -11.05
N LEU A 149 0.37 -0.82 -9.73
CA LEU A 149 1.34 -0.09 -8.89
C LEU A 149 2.79 -0.48 -9.21
N LEU A 150 3.07 -1.77 -9.46
CA LEU A 150 4.41 -2.22 -9.88
C LEU A 150 4.83 -1.63 -11.24
N ALA A 151 3.85 -1.30 -12.10
CA ALA A 151 4.11 -0.69 -13.41
C ALA A 151 4.26 0.83 -13.36
N LEU A 152 3.58 1.52 -12.44
CA LEU A 152 3.40 2.97 -12.47
C LEU A 152 4.08 3.72 -11.33
N ALA A 153 4.38 3.05 -10.20
CA ALA A 153 4.98 3.74 -9.06
C ALA A 153 6.39 4.25 -9.36
N ASP A 154 6.66 5.50 -8.98
CA ASP A 154 7.99 6.12 -9.09
C ASP A 154 8.99 5.47 -8.13
N GLU A 155 8.52 5.06 -6.95
CA GLU A 155 9.33 4.36 -5.96
C GLU A 155 8.63 3.14 -5.40
N MET A 156 9.35 2.03 -5.38
CA MET A 156 8.89 0.76 -4.82
C MET A 156 9.74 0.39 -3.61
N ARG A 157 9.08 0.04 -2.49
CA ARG A 157 9.75 -0.35 -1.24
C ARG A 157 9.16 -1.65 -0.72
N GLU A 158 10.02 -2.62 -0.45
CA GLU A 158 9.61 -3.86 0.17
C GLU A 158 9.59 -3.73 1.69
N VAL A 159 8.43 -3.93 2.31
CA VAL A 159 8.32 -4.09 3.75
C VAL A 159 8.62 -5.54 4.09
N ARG A 160 9.74 -5.78 4.74
CA ARG A 160 10.26 -7.14 4.95
C ARG A 160 9.64 -7.81 6.16
N THR A 161 9.33 -9.10 6.03
CA THR A 161 9.02 -10.01 7.14
C THR A 161 9.76 -11.33 6.95
N ILE A 162 9.69 -12.20 7.94
CA ILE A 162 10.44 -13.45 7.99
C ILE A 162 9.56 -14.68 7.91
N CYS A 163 10.05 -15.71 7.29
CA CYS A 163 9.55 -17.08 7.34
C CYS A 163 10.01 -17.74 8.65
N HIS A 164 9.33 -18.80 9.11
CA HIS A 164 9.74 -19.59 10.28
C HIS A 164 11.18 -20.08 10.22
N CYS A 165 11.77 -20.21 9.05
CA CYS A 165 13.18 -20.60 8.89
C CYS A 165 14.19 -19.42 8.98
N GLY A 166 13.74 -18.22 9.37
CA GLY A 166 14.57 -17.01 9.44
C GLY A 166 14.85 -16.33 8.10
N LYS A 167 14.52 -16.93 6.96
CA LYS A 167 14.67 -16.30 5.65
C LYS A 167 13.56 -15.31 5.37
N LYS A 168 13.79 -14.35 4.47
CA LYS A 168 12.79 -13.40 4.02
C LYS A 168 11.53 -14.13 3.50
N ALA A 169 10.37 -13.78 4.02
CA ALA A 169 9.08 -14.23 3.51
C ALA A 169 8.66 -13.35 2.32
N THR A 170 8.30 -13.99 1.22
CA THR A 170 7.91 -13.33 -0.04
C THR A 170 6.60 -13.87 -0.61
N MET A 171 6.07 -14.93 0.00
CA MET A 171 4.85 -15.61 -0.40
C MET A 171 3.90 -15.73 0.78
N VAL A 172 2.64 -15.94 0.49
CA VAL A 172 1.60 -16.21 1.49
C VAL A 172 0.92 -17.52 1.14
N VAL A 173 0.66 -18.38 2.11
CA VAL A 173 -0.17 -19.58 1.98
C VAL A 173 -1.47 -19.35 2.73
N ARG A 174 -2.58 -19.80 2.17
CA ARG A 174 -3.87 -19.88 2.83
C ARG A 174 -4.12 -21.35 3.22
N PHE A 175 -4.54 -21.59 4.45
CA PHE A 175 -4.94 -22.91 4.93
C PHE A 175 -6.45 -22.97 5.11
N ASP A 176 -7.02 -24.13 4.84
CA ASP A 176 -8.42 -24.43 5.18
C ASP A 176 -8.57 -24.83 6.66
N SER A 177 -9.81 -25.13 7.06
CA SER A 177 -10.13 -25.55 8.43
C SER A 177 -9.49 -26.88 8.86
N THR A 178 -8.96 -27.66 7.92
CA THR A 178 -8.25 -28.92 8.19
C THR A 178 -6.74 -28.72 8.29
N GLY A 179 -6.25 -27.49 8.05
CA GLY A 179 -4.81 -27.17 8.01
C GLY A 179 -4.13 -27.52 6.69
N LYS A 180 -4.90 -27.84 5.65
CA LYS A 180 -4.38 -28.10 4.30
C LYS A 180 -4.22 -26.79 3.53
N ALA A 181 -3.13 -26.66 2.75
CA ALA A 181 -2.90 -25.52 1.90
C ALA A 181 -3.95 -25.44 0.78
N VAL A 182 -4.56 -24.27 0.63
CA VAL A 182 -5.53 -23.98 -0.43
C VAL A 182 -4.76 -23.52 -1.66
N THR A 183 -4.95 -24.21 -2.79
CA THR A 183 -4.24 -23.95 -4.05
C THR A 183 -5.13 -23.36 -5.15
N ALA A 184 -6.45 -23.26 -4.92
CA ALA A 184 -7.42 -22.72 -5.84
C ALA A 184 -8.58 -22.05 -5.10
N GLY A 185 -9.35 -21.19 -5.76
CA GLY A 185 -10.51 -20.50 -5.21
C GLY A 185 -10.39 -18.98 -5.33
N ASP A 186 -11.32 -18.28 -4.71
CA ASP A 186 -11.38 -16.81 -4.77
C ASP A 186 -10.10 -16.18 -4.22
N GLN A 187 -9.59 -15.19 -4.94
CA GLN A 187 -8.36 -14.46 -4.59
C GLN A 187 -8.48 -13.79 -3.20
N VAL A 188 -9.67 -13.35 -2.85
CA VAL A 188 -9.97 -12.65 -1.59
C VAL A 188 -10.96 -13.46 -0.77
N GLN A 189 -10.57 -13.78 0.46
CA GLN A 189 -11.49 -14.26 1.50
C GLN A 189 -11.42 -13.29 2.67
N ILE A 190 -12.53 -12.62 2.95
CA ILE A 190 -12.64 -11.71 4.10
C ILE A 190 -12.79 -12.58 5.36
N GLY A 191 -11.85 -12.44 6.28
CA GLY A 191 -11.86 -13.15 7.57
C GLY A 191 -10.55 -13.85 7.87
N GLY A 192 -10.24 -14.00 9.17
CA GLY A 192 -9.25 -14.92 9.72
C GLY A 192 -7.82 -14.79 9.19
N ASN A 193 -7.07 -13.84 9.72
CA ASN A 193 -5.61 -13.83 9.56
C ASN A 193 -4.95 -15.15 10.02
N GLU A 194 -5.67 -15.95 10.78
CA GLU A 194 -5.25 -17.25 11.32
C GLU A 194 -5.09 -18.30 10.23
N THR A 195 -5.73 -18.11 9.08
CA THR A 195 -5.64 -19.01 7.93
C THR A 195 -4.50 -18.67 6.98
N TYR A 196 -3.75 -17.58 7.21
CA TYR A 196 -2.70 -17.13 6.30
C TYR A 196 -1.32 -17.12 6.98
N LEU A 197 -0.33 -17.73 6.32
CA LEU A 197 1.05 -17.76 6.79
C LEU A 197 2.00 -17.20 5.75
N SER A 198 2.87 -16.28 6.18
CA SER A 198 3.92 -15.71 5.33
C SER A 198 5.14 -16.62 5.29
N LEU A 199 5.55 -17.03 4.10
CA LEU A 199 6.62 -18.01 3.87
C LEU A 199 7.66 -17.51 2.86
N CYS A 200 8.89 -18.02 2.97
CA CYS A 200 9.84 -17.94 1.87
C CYS A 200 9.38 -18.85 0.72
N ARG A 201 9.79 -18.56 -0.51
CA ARG A 201 9.37 -19.31 -1.70
C ARG A 201 9.63 -20.84 -1.60
N LYS A 202 10.72 -21.27 -0.93
CA LYS A 202 10.99 -22.70 -0.73
C LYS A 202 9.88 -23.36 0.10
N HIS A 203 9.50 -22.75 1.24
CA HIS A 203 8.48 -23.32 2.12
C HIS A 203 7.06 -23.16 1.57
N TYR A 204 6.81 -22.08 0.81
CA TYR A 204 5.56 -21.95 0.04
C TYR A 204 5.39 -23.13 -0.92
N ARG A 205 6.42 -23.41 -1.76
CA ARG A 205 6.37 -24.54 -2.71
C ARG A 205 6.19 -25.88 -2.01
N ALA A 206 6.85 -26.10 -0.89
CA ALA A 206 6.67 -27.31 -0.11
C ALA A 206 5.22 -27.43 0.42
N ALA A 207 4.65 -26.34 0.96
CA ALA A 207 3.31 -26.33 1.51
C ALA A 207 2.20 -26.58 0.47
N VAL A 208 2.37 -26.08 -0.78
CA VAL A 208 1.37 -26.24 -1.84
C VAL A 208 1.56 -27.51 -2.68
N ALA A 209 2.73 -28.16 -2.62
CA ALA A 209 3.02 -29.39 -3.37
C ALA A 209 2.65 -30.65 -2.60
N ASP A 210 2.48 -30.57 -1.28
CA ASP A 210 2.36 -31.74 -0.41
C ASP A 210 0.90 -31.89 0.04
N ASP A 211 0.19 -32.85 -0.56
CA ASP A 211 -1.17 -33.22 -0.15
C ASP A 211 -1.25 -33.74 1.29
N ASN A 212 -0.11 -33.98 1.93
CA ASN A 212 0.06 -34.56 3.27
C ASN A 212 1.00 -33.76 4.20
N SER A 213 1.34 -32.50 3.91
CA SER A 213 2.18 -31.74 4.83
C SER A 213 1.49 -31.58 6.20
N PRO A 214 2.17 -31.94 7.30
CA PRO A 214 1.65 -31.69 8.63
C PRO A 214 1.46 -30.18 8.81
N ALA A 215 0.38 -29.78 9.49
CA ALA A 215 0.12 -28.41 9.88
C ALA A 215 1.40 -27.79 10.45
N LEU A 216 1.89 -26.71 9.82
CA LEU A 216 3.04 -25.98 10.35
C LEU A 216 2.64 -25.44 11.73
N PRO A 217 3.49 -25.53 12.74
CA PRO A 217 3.19 -25.00 14.06
C PRO A 217 2.96 -23.49 13.94
N ILE A 218 1.80 -23.06 14.35
CA ILE A 218 1.39 -21.66 14.51
C ILE A 218 2.11 -21.07 15.72
#